data_ef8f181709be356df80eaa4f13d152a6
#
_entry.id   ef8f181709be356df80eaa4f13d152a6
#
_cell.length_a   1.000
_cell.length_b   1.000
_cell.length_c   1.000
_cell.angle_alpha   90.00
_cell.angle_beta   90.00
_cell.angle_gamma   90.00
#
_symmetry.space_group_name_H-M   'P 1'
#
loop_
_entity.id
_entity.type
_entity.pdbx_description
1 polymer ?
#
loop_
_entity_poly.entity_id
_entity_poly.type
_entity_poly.pdbx_seq_one_letter_code
_entity_poly.pdbx_strand_id
1 'polypeptide(L)'
;MARPGLGTDGGQRGNRQRIAAFADPDGRERNLALLRAALEAAAVGDPRAAYSTLIRPGRAAIRGLGPAFFTKVLYFASEGTSGTRCLILDARVAGNLYAAGWTSLPHRGNNFTYNWFTTTYGAYCELLQRWAGEATQKRNTAIWPDEIERALFEGPAA
;
A
#
# COMPACT_ATOMS: atom_id res chain seq x y z
N MET A 1 25.78 6.18 33.33
CA MET A 1 24.40 6.72 33.23
C MET A 1 24.03 6.83 31.75
N ALA A 2 23.29 5.86 31.22
CA ALA A 2 22.81 5.85 29.84
C ALA A 2 21.42 6.51 29.79
N ARG A 3 21.26 7.52 28.94
CA ARG A 3 19.95 8.13 28.67
C ARG A 3 19.13 7.20 27.78
N PRO A 4 17.84 6.93 28.09
CA PRO A 4 16.98 6.19 27.17
C PRO A 4 16.63 7.10 26.00
N GLY A 5 16.88 6.60 24.77
CA GLY A 5 16.59 7.28 23.52
C GLY A 5 15.08 7.37 23.29
N LEU A 6 14.60 8.57 23.09
CA LEU A 6 13.23 8.93 22.71
C LEU A 6 12.97 8.54 21.24
N GLY A 7 12.38 7.37 21.03
CA GLY A 7 11.98 6.84 19.72
C GLY A 7 10.51 7.00 19.37
N THR A 8 9.79 8.05 19.82
CA THR A 8 8.32 8.16 19.64
C THR A 8 7.83 9.37 18.84
N ASP A 9 8.72 10.25 18.36
CA ASP A 9 8.29 11.54 17.82
C ASP A 9 7.78 11.50 16.35
N GLY A 10 8.23 10.52 15.56
CA GLY A 10 7.83 10.39 14.14
C GLY A 10 6.36 9.98 13.95
N GLY A 11 5.84 9.11 14.80
CA GLY A 11 4.45 8.64 14.73
C GLY A 11 3.45 9.75 15.10
N GLN A 12 3.75 10.55 16.10
CA GLN A 12 2.87 11.62 16.55
C GLN A 12 2.77 12.79 15.54
N ARG A 13 3.87 13.15 14.88
CA ARG A 13 3.87 14.17 13.81
C ARG A 13 3.00 13.74 12.63
N GLY A 14 3.11 12.49 12.21
CA GLY A 14 2.30 11.94 11.13
C GLY A 14 0.80 11.93 11.46
N ASN A 15 0.43 11.61 12.69
CA ASN A 15 -0.96 11.64 13.15
C ASN A 15 -1.53 13.06 13.17
N ARG A 16 -0.78 14.03 13.68
CA ARG A 16 -1.19 15.45 13.67
C ARG A 16 -1.43 15.97 12.26
N GLN A 17 -0.56 15.63 11.31
CA GLN A 17 -0.72 16.05 9.91
C GLN A 17 -1.96 15.42 9.25
N ARG A 18 -2.26 14.16 9.55
CA ARG A 18 -3.48 13.48 9.08
C ARG A 18 -4.74 14.12 9.65
N ILE A 19 -4.76 14.38 10.95
CA ILE A 19 -5.87 15.06 11.60
C ILE A 19 -6.07 16.46 10.99
N ALA A 20 -4.99 17.23 10.85
CA ALA A 20 -5.03 18.57 10.27
C ALA A 20 -5.57 18.60 8.83
N ALA A 21 -5.28 17.57 8.02
CA ALA A 21 -5.80 17.47 6.65
C ALA A 21 -7.33 17.35 6.57
N PHE A 22 -7.99 16.94 7.66
CA PHE A 22 -9.46 16.82 7.76
C PHE A 22 -10.08 17.83 8.73
N ALA A 23 -9.28 18.59 9.47
CA ALA A 23 -9.75 19.64 10.37
C ALA A 23 -10.06 20.95 9.62
N ASP A 24 -9.33 21.23 8.54
CA ASP A 24 -9.57 22.39 7.68
C ASP A 24 -10.85 22.20 6.84
N PRO A 25 -11.89 23.04 6.98
CA PRO A 25 -13.15 22.88 6.27
C PRO A 25 -13.00 22.84 4.75
N ASP A 26 -12.17 23.70 4.17
CA ASP A 26 -11.99 23.81 2.71
C ASP A 26 -11.22 22.61 2.15
N GLY A 27 -10.21 22.13 2.90
CA GLY A 27 -9.44 20.94 2.53
C GLY A 27 -10.19 19.63 2.77
N ARG A 28 -11.04 19.59 3.81
CA ARG A 28 -11.77 18.39 4.23
C ARG A 28 -12.68 17.85 3.13
N GLU A 29 -13.51 18.69 2.54
CA GLU A 29 -14.46 18.26 1.51
C GLU A 29 -13.72 17.65 0.30
N ARG A 30 -12.68 18.32 -0.17
CA ARG A 30 -11.81 17.80 -1.25
C ARG A 30 -11.16 16.47 -0.86
N ASN A 31 -10.63 16.35 0.34
CA ASN A 31 -9.95 15.16 0.80
C ASN A 31 -10.93 13.99 0.98
N LEU A 32 -12.15 14.25 1.45
CA LEU A 32 -13.21 13.25 1.53
C LEU A 32 -13.67 12.78 0.14
N ALA A 33 -13.79 13.69 -0.83
CA ALA A 33 -14.11 13.33 -2.22
C ALA A 33 -13.04 12.43 -2.83
N LEU A 34 -11.75 12.73 -2.63
CA LEU A 34 -10.65 11.87 -3.06
C LEU A 34 -10.69 10.49 -2.42
N LEU A 35 -10.96 10.41 -1.11
CA LEU A 35 -11.08 9.12 -0.43
C LEU A 35 -12.27 8.32 -0.97
N ARG A 36 -13.44 8.91 -1.14
CA ARG A 36 -14.61 8.23 -1.69
C ARG A 36 -14.31 7.66 -3.08
N ALA A 37 -13.80 8.47 -3.99
CA ALA A 37 -13.43 8.01 -5.33
C ALA A 37 -12.41 6.86 -5.31
N ALA A 38 -11.42 6.92 -4.42
CA ALA A 38 -10.45 5.85 -4.27
C ALA A 38 -11.07 4.56 -3.71
N LEU A 39 -11.98 4.67 -2.72
CA LEU A 39 -12.70 3.54 -2.14
C LEU A 39 -13.63 2.87 -3.15
N GLU A 40 -14.36 3.67 -3.95
CA GLU A 40 -15.22 3.17 -5.02
C GLU A 40 -14.40 2.39 -6.07
N ALA A 41 -13.26 2.93 -6.50
CA ALA A 41 -12.37 2.23 -7.42
C ALA A 41 -11.80 0.93 -6.82
N ALA A 42 -11.43 0.94 -5.53
CA ALA A 42 -10.98 -0.25 -4.83
C ALA A 42 -12.08 -1.31 -4.73
N ALA A 43 -13.31 -0.91 -4.40
CA ALA A 43 -14.45 -1.81 -4.25
C ALA A 43 -14.82 -2.53 -5.56
N VAL A 44 -14.59 -1.91 -6.71
CA VAL A 44 -14.77 -2.57 -8.02
C VAL A 44 -13.54 -3.33 -8.51
N GLY A 45 -12.45 -3.35 -7.74
CA GLY A 45 -11.24 -4.12 -8.05
C GLY A 45 -10.34 -3.46 -9.09
N ASP A 46 -10.27 -2.13 -9.08
CA ASP A 46 -9.32 -1.36 -9.89
C ASP A 46 -8.25 -0.70 -9.00
N PRO A 47 -7.16 -1.41 -8.66
CA PRO A 47 -6.10 -0.87 -7.82
C PRO A 47 -5.36 0.30 -8.46
N ARG A 48 -5.31 0.39 -9.79
CA ARG A 48 -4.65 1.50 -10.49
C ARG A 48 -5.44 2.79 -10.33
N ALA A 49 -6.75 2.76 -10.58
CA ALA A 49 -7.61 3.91 -10.38
C ALA A 49 -7.62 4.33 -8.90
N ALA A 50 -7.79 3.38 -7.98
CA ALA A 50 -7.78 3.63 -6.54
C ALA A 50 -6.49 4.34 -6.08
N TYR A 51 -5.33 3.80 -6.46
CA TYR A 51 -4.03 4.36 -6.11
C TYR A 51 -3.80 5.75 -6.76
N SER A 52 -4.13 5.90 -8.05
CA SER A 52 -3.91 7.15 -8.79
C SER A 52 -4.68 8.33 -8.20
N THR A 53 -5.82 8.07 -7.58
CA THR A 53 -6.65 9.08 -6.92
C THR A 53 -5.93 9.68 -5.71
N LEU A 54 -5.14 8.90 -4.99
CA LEU A 54 -4.49 9.28 -3.73
C LEU A 54 -3.00 9.62 -3.88
N ILE A 55 -2.43 9.53 -5.09
CA ILE A 55 -1.04 9.88 -5.36
C ILE A 55 -0.95 11.07 -6.33
N ARG A 56 0.10 11.85 -6.21
CA ARG A 56 0.51 12.91 -7.14
C ARG A 56 1.99 12.72 -7.43
N PRO A 57 2.55 13.28 -8.51
CA PRO A 57 3.97 13.20 -8.76
C PRO A 57 4.79 13.60 -7.53
N GLY A 58 5.56 12.65 -6.98
CA GLY A 58 6.44 12.84 -5.84
C GLY A 58 5.79 12.99 -4.46
N ARG A 59 4.44 12.90 -4.33
CA ARG A 59 3.76 13.08 -3.03
C ARG A 59 2.37 12.45 -2.97
N ALA A 60 1.87 12.25 -1.75
CA ALA A 60 0.47 11.91 -1.53
C ALA A 60 -0.47 13.08 -1.87
N ALA A 61 -1.66 12.79 -2.40
CA ALA A 61 -2.69 13.79 -2.70
C ALA A 61 -3.25 14.43 -1.42
N ILE A 62 -3.30 13.67 -0.33
CA ILE A 62 -3.73 14.11 0.99
C ILE A 62 -2.49 14.17 1.89
N ARG A 63 -2.23 15.35 2.45
CA ARG A 63 -1.06 15.56 3.31
C ARG A 63 -1.06 14.62 4.52
N GLY A 64 0.06 13.93 4.74
CA GLY A 64 0.20 12.99 5.86
C GLY A 64 -0.41 11.61 5.62
N LEU A 65 -1.15 11.40 4.52
CA LEU A 65 -1.72 10.11 4.15
C LEU A 65 -0.93 9.52 2.97
N GLY A 66 0.28 9.06 3.24
CA GLY A 66 1.15 8.45 2.22
C GLY A 66 0.75 7.00 1.87
N PRO A 67 1.40 6.41 0.83
CA PRO A 67 1.06 5.07 0.34
C PRO A 67 1.03 3.98 1.40
N ALA A 68 1.97 3.94 2.32
CA ALA A 68 1.98 2.98 3.42
C ALA A 68 0.74 3.04 4.33
N PHE A 69 -0.02 4.13 4.27
CA PHE A 69 -1.27 4.28 5.03
C PHE A 69 -2.49 4.10 4.15
N PHE A 70 -2.59 4.82 3.03
CA PHE A 70 -3.81 4.75 2.24
C PHE A 70 -3.98 3.39 1.57
N THR A 71 -2.91 2.66 1.24
CA THR A 71 -3.05 1.31 0.68
C THR A 71 -3.70 0.33 1.67
N LYS A 72 -3.55 0.54 2.98
CA LYS A 72 -4.31 -0.22 3.99
C LYS A 72 -5.81 0.03 3.90
N VAL A 73 -6.20 1.29 3.67
CA VAL A 73 -7.61 1.65 3.50
C VAL A 73 -8.18 1.03 2.22
N LEU A 74 -7.42 1.08 1.11
CA LEU A 74 -7.80 0.47 -0.15
C LEU A 74 -7.91 -1.06 -0.05
N TYR A 75 -7.01 -1.70 0.71
CA TYR A 75 -7.04 -3.14 0.97
C TYR A 75 -8.38 -3.56 1.58
N PHE A 76 -8.81 -2.91 2.66
CA PHE A 76 -10.09 -3.21 3.29
C PHE A 76 -11.29 -2.87 2.39
N ALA A 77 -11.21 -1.78 1.63
CA ALA A 77 -12.28 -1.39 0.71
C ALA A 77 -12.45 -2.35 -0.48
N SER A 78 -11.41 -3.08 -0.85
CA SER A 78 -11.44 -4.07 -1.92
C SER A 78 -11.80 -5.50 -1.46
N GLU A 79 -12.19 -5.66 -0.19
CA GLU A 79 -12.63 -6.95 0.32
C GLU A 79 -13.90 -7.42 -0.40
N GLY A 80 -13.89 -8.67 -0.85
CA GLY A 80 -15.02 -9.25 -1.59
C GLY A 80 -15.17 -8.81 -3.05
N THR A 81 -14.23 -7.99 -3.59
CA THR A 81 -14.26 -7.64 -5.01
C THR A 81 -14.04 -8.86 -5.90
N SER A 82 -14.70 -8.89 -7.06
CA SER A 82 -14.45 -9.88 -8.12
C SER A 82 -13.29 -9.47 -9.03
N GLY A 83 -12.81 -8.22 -8.94
CA GLY A 83 -11.66 -7.71 -9.68
C GLY A 83 -10.33 -7.96 -8.98
N THR A 84 -9.32 -7.18 -9.31
CA THR A 84 -8.01 -7.26 -8.66
C THR A 84 -8.06 -6.60 -7.28
N ARG A 85 -7.68 -7.32 -6.25
CA ARG A 85 -7.66 -6.80 -4.88
C ARG A 85 -6.53 -5.79 -4.70
N CYS A 86 -6.82 -4.69 -4.00
CA CYS A 86 -5.79 -3.78 -3.54
C CYS A 86 -4.97 -4.44 -2.42
N LEU A 87 -3.66 -4.29 -2.45
CA LEU A 87 -2.75 -4.84 -1.46
C LEU A 87 -2.00 -3.75 -0.71
N ILE A 88 -1.46 -4.09 0.45
CA ILE A 88 -0.75 -3.13 1.29
C ILE A 88 0.66 -2.91 0.74
N LEU A 89 1.06 -1.66 0.55
CA LEU A 89 2.41 -1.31 0.14
C LEU A 89 3.29 -1.12 1.37
N ASP A 90 4.21 -2.07 1.58
CA ASP A 90 5.17 -2.05 2.66
C ASP A 90 6.61 -2.13 2.13
N ALA A 91 7.55 -1.44 2.79
CA ALA A 91 8.97 -1.44 2.40
C ALA A 91 9.60 -2.83 2.50
N ARG A 92 9.14 -3.65 3.43
CA ARG A 92 9.63 -5.01 3.64
C ARG A 92 9.20 -5.92 2.51
N VAL A 93 7.92 -5.83 2.11
CA VAL A 93 7.38 -6.53 0.94
C VAL A 93 8.14 -6.09 -0.32
N ALA A 94 8.34 -4.78 -0.50
CA ALA A 94 9.11 -4.25 -1.64
C ALA A 94 10.56 -4.78 -1.67
N GLY A 95 11.22 -4.85 -0.51
CA GLY A 95 12.57 -5.42 -0.38
C GLY A 95 12.63 -6.90 -0.77
N ASN A 96 11.68 -7.69 -0.33
CA ASN A 96 11.62 -9.11 -0.64
C ASN A 96 11.24 -9.38 -2.11
N LEU A 97 10.38 -8.55 -2.71
CA LEU A 97 10.11 -8.59 -4.16
C LEU A 97 11.37 -8.25 -4.96
N TYR A 98 12.13 -7.24 -4.54
CA TYR A 98 13.39 -6.90 -5.18
C TYR A 98 14.40 -8.05 -5.10
N ALA A 99 14.55 -8.67 -3.94
CA ALA A 99 15.39 -9.86 -3.75
C ALA A 99 14.92 -11.07 -4.58
N ALA A 100 13.61 -11.19 -4.81
CA ALA A 100 13.01 -12.21 -5.67
C ALA A 100 13.15 -11.91 -7.18
N GLY A 101 13.81 -10.79 -7.56
CA GLY A 101 14.13 -10.47 -8.95
C GLY A 101 13.40 -9.26 -9.54
N TRP A 102 12.51 -8.58 -8.80
CA TRP A 102 11.89 -7.37 -9.31
C TRP A 102 12.79 -6.14 -9.10
N THR A 103 13.89 -6.09 -9.83
CA THR A 103 14.97 -5.11 -9.66
C THR A 103 14.62 -3.68 -10.10
N SER A 104 13.50 -3.48 -10.79
CA SER A 104 13.03 -2.15 -11.21
C SER A 104 12.20 -1.41 -10.15
N LEU A 105 11.98 -2.00 -8.97
CA LEU A 105 11.27 -1.34 -7.89
C LEU A 105 12.05 -0.10 -7.39
N PRO A 106 11.36 1.03 -7.12
CA PRO A 106 11.99 2.23 -6.65
C PRO A 106 12.67 2.03 -5.29
N HIS A 107 13.97 2.26 -5.23
CA HIS A 107 14.74 2.18 -4.00
C HIS A 107 15.85 3.26 -3.97
N ARG A 108 16.37 3.56 -2.79
CA ARG A 108 17.53 4.41 -2.57
C ARG A 108 18.50 3.68 -1.64
N GLY A 109 19.54 3.06 -2.20
CA GLY A 109 20.40 2.10 -1.47
C GLY A 109 19.53 0.93 -0.97
N ASN A 110 19.63 0.58 0.30
CA ASN A 110 18.82 -0.48 0.92
C ASN A 110 17.44 -0.02 1.38
N ASN A 111 17.07 1.25 1.12
CA ASN A 111 15.77 1.79 1.50
C ASN A 111 14.80 1.73 0.32
N PHE A 112 13.76 0.93 0.44
CA PHE A 112 12.67 0.89 -0.50
C PHE A 112 11.70 2.02 -0.22
N THR A 113 11.37 2.79 -1.27
CA THR A 113 10.47 3.94 -1.14
C THR A 113 9.03 3.51 -1.31
N TYR A 114 8.11 4.28 -0.72
CA TYR A 114 6.67 4.08 -0.89
C TYR A 114 6.10 4.88 -2.08
N ASN A 115 6.93 5.65 -2.80
CA ASN A 115 6.48 6.49 -3.91
C ASN A 115 6.50 5.70 -5.22
N TRP A 116 5.68 4.68 -5.30
CA TRP A 116 5.53 3.91 -6.52
C TRP A 116 4.70 4.67 -7.55
N PHE A 117 5.00 4.44 -8.81
CA PHE A 117 4.10 4.85 -9.87
C PHE A 117 2.81 4.02 -9.82
N THR A 118 1.73 4.60 -10.31
CA THR A 118 0.41 3.94 -10.38
C THR A 118 0.50 2.60 -11.13
N THR A 119 1.27 2.57 -12.23
CA THR A 119 1.50 1.36 -13.01
C THR A 119 2.25 0.28 -12.21
N THR A 120 3.23 0.68 -11.41
CA THR A 120 3.99 -0.24 -10.54
C THR A 120 3.08 -0.84 -9.47
N TYR A 121 2.24 -0.02 -8.82
CA TYR A 121 1.29 -0.51 -7.83
C TYR A 121 0.26 -1.47 -8.43
N GLY A 122 -0.30 -1.13 -9.60
CA GLY A 122 -1.22 -2.03 -10.30
C GLY A 122 -0.56 -3.37 -10.67
N ALA A 123 0.66 -3.31 -11.23
CA ALA A 123 1.43 -4.52 -11.56
C ALA A 123 1.74 -5.38 -10.33
N TYR A 124 1.99 -4.76 -9.17
CA TYR A 124 2.16 -5.46 -7.90
C TYR A 124 0.90 -6.25 -7.51
N CYS A 125 -0.26 -5.61 -7.51
CA CYS A 125 -1.52 -6.26 -7.17
C CYS A 125 -1.84 -7.42 -8.14
N GLU A 126 -1.66 -7.19 -9.45
CA GLU A 126 -1.86 -8.20 -10.49
C GLU A 126 -0.89 -9.39 -10.36
N LEU A 127 0.38 -9.13 -10.01
CA LEU A 127 1.39 -10.16 -9.81
C LEU A 127 1.01 -11.10 -8.66
N LEU A 128 0.63 -10.53 -7.51
CA LEU A 128 0.28 -11.33 -6.34
C LEU A 128 -1.04 -12.07 -6.54
N GLN A 129 -1.99 -11.49 -7.26
CA GLN A 129 -3.22 -12.16 -7.69
C GLN A 129 -2.89 -13.39 -8.54
N ARG A 130 -1.99 -13.27 -9.51
CA ARG A 130 -1.54 -14.38 -10.36
C ARG A 130 -0.83 -15.46 -9.53
N TRP A 131 0.09 -15.09 -8.66
CA TRP A 131 0.79 -16.05 -7.80
C TRP A 131 -0.14 -16.80 -6.85
N ALA A 132 -1.15 -16.13 -6.33
CA ALA A 132 -2.20 -16.77 -5.53
C ALA A 132 -2.97 -17.83 -6.35
N GLY A 133 -3.33 -17.50 -7.58
CA GLY A 133 -3.97 -18.45 -8.51
C GLY A 133 -3.08 -19.67 -8.81
N GLU A 134 -1.81 -19.45 -9.11
CA GLU A 134 -0.84 -20.55 -9.34
C GLU A 134 -0.64 -21.42 -8.09
N ALA A 135 -0.55 -20.78 -6.91
CA ALA A 135 -0.43 -21.51 -5.64
C ALA A 135 -1.68 -22.32 -5.32
N THR A 136 -2.87 -21.77 -5.58
CA THR A 136 -4.16 -22.45 -5.44
C THR A 136 -4.19 -23.72 -6.28
N GLN A 137 -3.81 -23.62 -7.56
CA GLN A 137 -3.77 -24.79 -8.47
C GLN A 137 -2.80 -25.88 -7.98
N LYS A 138 -1.59 -25.48 -7.55
CA LYS A 138 -0.56 -26.42 -7.09
C LYS A 138 -0.93 -27.12 -5.79
N ARG A 139 -1.59 -26.41 -4.87
CA ARG A 139 -1.92 -26.94 -3.54
C ARG A 139 -3.31 -27.51 -3.43
N ASN A 140 -4.15 -27.33 -4.44
CA ASN A 140 -5.57 -27.69 -4.44
C ASN A 140 -6.32 -27.11 -3.23
N THR A 141 -5.94 -25.91 -2.81
CA THR A 141 -6.49 -25.18 -1.66
C THR A 141 -6.51 -23.70 -2.02
N ALA A 142 -7.60 -23.00 -1.74
CA ALA A 142 -7.71 -21.56 -2.03
C ALA A 142 -6.60 -20.79 -1.31
N ILE A 143 -5.82 -20.05 -2.08
CA ILE A 143 -4.78 -19.12 -1.60
C ILE A 143 -5.15 -17.73 -2.10
N TRP A 144 -5.12 -16.78 -1.18
CA TRP A 144 -5.49 -15.40 -1.47
C TRP A 144 -4.26 -14.50 -1.72
N PRO A 145 -4.36 -13.41 -2.46
CA PRO A 145 -3.24 -12.51 -2.73
C PRO A 145 -2.58 -11.93 -1.48
N ASP A 146 -3.35 -11.68 -0.43
CA ASP A 146 -2.86 -11.19 0.85
C ASP A 146 -2.10 -12.25 1.65
N GLU A 147 -2.33 -13.54 1.42
CA GLU A 147 -1.49 -14.61 1.97
C GLU A 147 -0.11 -14.63 1.30
N ILE A 148 -0.06 -14.35 -0.01
CA ILE A 148 1.22 -14.17 -0.72
C ILE A 148 1.94 -12.91 -0.21
N GLU A 149 1.22 -11.80 -0.04
CA GLU A 149 1.75 -10.58 0.54
C GLU A 149 2.33 -10.82 1.94
N ARG A 150 1.59 -11.55 2.79
CA ARG A 150 2.03 -11.91 4.13
C ARG A 150 3.30 -12.76 4.10
N ALA A 151 3.38 -13.74 3.23
CA ALA A 151 4.58 -14.55 3.05
C ALA A 151 5.79 -13.68 2.63
N LEU A 152 5.59 -12.71 1.74
CA LEU A 152 6.62 -11.74 1.37
C LEU A 152 6.99 -10.83 2.56
N PHE A 153 6.03 -10.42 3.37
CA PHE A 153 6.29 -9.60 4.55
C PHE A 153 7.09 -10.36 5.62
N GLU A 154 6.76 -11.62 5.86
CA GLU A 154 7.46 -12.49 6.81
C GLU A 154 8.89 -12.83 6.30
N GLY A 155 9.08 -12.88 4.99
CA GLY A 155 10.35 -13.25 4.37
C GLY A 155 10.56 -14.76 4.30
N PRO A 156 11.69 -15.22 3.73
CA PRO A 156 12.00 -16.65 3.71
C PRO A 156 12.10 -17.17 5.14
N ALA A 157 11.52 -18.34 5.38
CA ALA A 157 11.70 -19.04 6.66
C ALA A 157 13.20 -19.26 6.90
N ALA A 158 13.69 -18.81 8.05
CA ALA A 158 15.06 -18.97 8.46
C ALA A 158 15.42 -20.46 8.68
#